data_ea5303c7c079c4e30f2002ea530285b7
#
_entry.id   ea5303c7c079c4e30f2002ea530285b7
#
_cell.length_a   1.000
_cell.length_b   1.000
_cell.length_c   1.000
_cell.angle_alpha   90.00
_cell.angle_beta   90.00
_cell.angle_gamma   90.00
#
_symmetry.space_group_name_H-M   'P 1'
#
loop_
_entity.id
_entity.type
_entity.pdbx_description
1 polymer ?
#
loop_
_entity_poly.entity_id
_entity_poly.type
_entity_poly.pdbx_seq_one_letter_code
_entity_poly.pdbx_strand_id
1 'polypeptide(L)'
;ELDWLEKMILEKTPKVSLTKQLFIQFLMDVFHLFEYLQGDDLADVVKKVHDAATFSEMIGFIQEELSRFLSHYRMNENVASVLQVISRDYQKELSLKDISQGLFINPVYLGQLIKRETNATFAELLNKQRIKAAQQLLLSTNDSIEDICYKVGYSNVGYFYKVFRKLCGKSPKTYRLQVMTEHTEDE
;
A
#
# COMPACT_ATOMS: atom_id res chain seq x y z
N GLU A 1 21.69 1.01 4.24
CA GLU A 1 21.43 -0.33 3.61
C GLU A 1 22.09 -0.45 2.23
N LEU A 2 22.14 0.61 1.40
CA LEU A 2 22.80 0.59 0.10
C LEU A 2 24.34 0.49 0.24
N ASP A 3 24.92 1.06 1.28
CA ASP A 3 26.37 0.97 1.55
C ASP A 3 26.85 -0.46 1.81
N TRP A 4 25.99 -1.29 2.44
CA TRP A 4 26.25 -2.72 2.62
C TRP A 4 26.22 -3.47 1.29
N LEU A 5 25.26 -3.15 0.41
CA LEU A 5 25.12 -3.72 -0.93
C LEU A 5 26.33 -3.35 -1.80
N GLU A 6 26.78 -2.10 -1.75
CA GLU A 6 27.98 -1.62 -2.44
C GLU A 6 29.22 -2.44 -2.03
N LYS A 7 29.42 -2.62 -0.73
CA LYS A 7 30.54 -3.40 -0.19
C LYS A 7 30.51 -4.87 -0.63
N MET A 8 29.31 -5.49 -0.58
CA MET A 8 29.12 -6.89 -1.00
C MET A 8 29.37 -7.09 -2.51
N ILE A 9 28.97 -6.13 -3.35
CA ILE A 9 29.17 -6.20 -4.81
C ILE A 9 30.62 -5.98 -5.17
N LEU A 10 31.33 -5.05 -4.52
CA LEU A 10 32.74 -4.79 -4.74
C LEU A 10 33.63 -6.00 -4.35
N GLU A 11 33.26 -6.74 -3.31
CA GLU A 11 33.99 -7.94 -2.86
C GLU A 11 33.89 -9.13 -3.83
N LYS A 12 32.79 -9.22 -4.62
CA LYS A 12 32.50 -10.36 -5.51
C LYS A 12 32.82 -10.10 -6.99
N THR A 13 33.38 -8.94 -7.34
CA THR A 13 33.75 -8.55 -8.72
C THR A 13 32.72 -8.96 -9.80
N PRO A 14 31.43 -8.61 -9.66
CA PRO A 14 30.47 -8.87 -10.74
C PRO A 14 30.86 -8.04 -11.96
N LYS A 15 30.57 -8.55 -13.16
CA LYS A 15 30.72 -7.75 -14.37
C LYS A 15 29.87 -6.50 -14.25
N VAL A 16 30.47 -5.32 -14.29
CA VAL A 16 29.79 -4.01 -14.15
C VAL A 16 28.53 -3.91 -15.03
N SER A 17 28.59 -4.47 -16.24
CA SER A 17 27.46 -4.55 -17.16
C SER A 17 26.25 -5.30 -16.60
N LEU A 18 26.45 -6.45 -15.96
CA LEU A 18 25.34 -7.24 -15.36
C LEU A 18 24.72 -6.50 -14.19
N THR A 19 25.55 -5.89 -13.35
CA THR A 19 25.09 -5.11 -12.21
C THR A 19 24.23 -3.92 -12.64
N LYS A 20 24.65 -3.19 -13.69
CA LYS A 20 23.87 -2.09 -14.28
C LYS A 20 22.50 -2.58 -14.76
N GLN A 21 22.45 -3.70 -15.48
CA GLN A 21 21.19 -4.26 -15.98
C GLN A 21 20.23 -4.61 -14.83
N LEU A 22 20.72 -5.24 -13.76
CA LEU A 22 19.90 -5.60 -12.61
C LEU A 22 19.33 -4.36 -11.90
N PHE A 23 20.15 -3.32 -11.73
CA PHE A 23 19.68 -2.07 -11.11
C PHE A 23 18.68 -1.31 -11.99
N ILE A 24 18.92 -1.25 -13.31
CA ILE A 24 17.96 -0.66 -14.25
C ILE A 24 16.62 -1.39 -14.18
N GLN A 25 16.66 -2.74 -14.21
CA GLN A 25 15.43 -3.54 -14.11
C GLN A 25 14.70 -3.27 -12.79
N PHE A 26 15.41 -3.26 -11.66
CA PHE A 26 14.84 -2.94 -10.35
C PHE A 26 14.19 -1.56 -10.32
N LEU A 27 14.85 -0.52 -10.83
CA LEU A 27 14.29 0.84 -10.91
C LEU A 27 13.05 0.89 -11.79
N MET A 28 13.07 0.23 -12.96
CA MET A 28 11.93 0.14 -13.85
C MET A 28 10.74 -0.52 -13.16
N ASP A 29 10.94 -1.64 -12.46
CA ASP A 29 9.89 -2.36 -11.75
C ASP A 29 9.27 -1.51 -10.63
N VAL A 30 10.11 -0.84 -9.82
CA VAL A 30 9.66 0.06 -8.75
C VAL A 30 8.88 1.25 -9.33
N PHE A 31 9.42 1.95 -10.30
CA PHE A 31 8.80 3.16 -10.85
C PHE A 31 7.53 2.85 -11.64
N HIS A 32 7.49 1.72 -12.33
CA HIS A 32 6.27 1.24 -13.00
C HIS A 32 5.18 0.86 -11.98
N LEU A 33 5.53 0.15 -10.91
CA LEU A 33 4.59 -0.24 -9.86
C LEU A 33 3.91 0.96 -9.18
N PHE A 34 4.62 2.06 -9.08
CA PHE A 34 4.13 3.29 -8.43
C PHE A 34 3.72 4.39 -9.43
N GLU A 35 3.79 4.13 -10.73
CA GLU A 35 3.51 5.11 -11.78
C GLU A 35 4.30 6.43 -11.61
N TYR A 36 5.54 6.33 -11.05
CA TYR A 36 6.34 7.50 -10.65
C TYR A 36 6.97 8.22 -11.84
N LEU A 37 7.65 7.48 -12.72
CA LEU A 37 8.27 8.01 -13.92
C LEU A 37 7.73 7.30 -15.15
N GLN A 38 7.46 8.08 -16.20
CA GLN A 38 6.98 7.58 -17.48
C GLN A 38 7.66 8.32 -18.64
N GLY A 39 7.73 7.67 -19.80
CA GLY A 39 8.23 8.30 -21.03
C GLY A 39 9.70 8.75 -20.92
N ASP A 40 9.94 10.01 -21.29
CA ASP A 40 11.29 10.58 -21.42
C ASP A 40 12.03 10.69 -20.08
N ASP A 41 11.33 10.92 -18.97
CA ASP A 41 11.94 11.02 -17.65
C ASP A 41 12.57 9.69 -17.20
N LEU A 42 11.86 8.58 -17.45
CA LEU A 42 12.39 7.24 -17.16
C LEU A 42 13.60 6.92 -18.06
N ALA A 43 13.52 7.27 -19.34
CA ALA A 43 14.62 7.07 -20.28
C ALA A 43 15.89 7.82 -19.86
N ASP A 44 15.74 9.03 -19.31
CA ASP A 44 16.85 9.86 -18.82
C ASP A 44 17.55 9.22 -17.61
N VAL A 45 16.77 8.67 -16.65
CA VAL A 45 17.32 7.96 -15.49
C VAL A 45 18.06 6.70 -15.91
N VAL A 46 17.46 5.90 -16.80
CA VAL A 46 18.08 4.68 -17.35
C VAL A 46 19.38 5.01 -18.04
N LYS A 47 19.41 6.08 -18.86
CA LYS A 47 20.60 6.55 -19.55
C LYS A 47 21.72 6.96 -18.58
N LYS A 48 21.42 7.74 -17.54
CA LYS A 48 22.40 8.14 -16.51
C LYS A 48 23.04 6.93 -15.83
N VAL A 49 22.24 5.93 -15.46
CA VAL A 49 22.75 4.68 -14.85
C VAL A 49 23.59 3.89 -15.84
N HIS A 50 23.16 3.82 -17.11
CA HIS A 50 23.92 3.13 -18.16
C HIS A 50 25.27 3.78 -18.44
N ASP A 51 25.31 5.11 -18.52
CA ASP A 51 26.51 5.89 -18.90
C ASP A 51 27.48 6.11 -17.74
N ALA A 52 27.12 5.78 -16.50
CA ALA A 52 27.98 5.89 -15.33
C ALA A 52 29.32 5.18 -15.58
N ALA A 53 30.44 5.88 -15.38
CA ALA A 53 31.78 5.34 -15.62
C ALA A 53 32.25 4.40 -14.51
N THR A 54 31.78 4.63 -13.28
CA THR A 54 32.16 3.86 -12.10
C THR A 54 30.91 3.31 -11.37
N PHE A 55 31.12 2.28 -10.56
CA PHE A 55 30.08 1.72 -9.72
C PHE A 55 29.56 2.74 -8.69
N SER A 56 30.46 3.51 -8.09
CA SER A 56 30.12 4.57 -7.12
C SER A 56 29.26 5.67 -7.73
N GLU A 57 29.56 6.07 -8.97
CA GLU A 57 28.75 7.05 -9.71
C GLU A 57 27.36 6.52 -10.02
N MET A 58 27.25 5.26 -10.44
CA MET A 58 25.98 4.58 -10.68
C MET A 58 25.13 4.55 -9.40
N ILE A 59 25.70 4.15 -8.26
CA ILE A 59 25.00 4.14 -6.97
C ILE A 59 24.58 5.53 -6.56
N GLY A 60 25.40 6.56 -6.80
CA GLY A 60 25.05 7.96 -6.54
C GLY A 60 23.81 8.39 -7.29
N PHE A 61 23.68 8.10 -8.59
CA PHE A 61 22.49 8.40 -9.38
C PHE A 61 21.24 7.64 -8.89
N ILE A 62 21.39 6.37 -8.53
CA ILE A 62 20.30 5.56 -7.99
C ILE A 62 19.83 6.13 -6.64
N GLN A 63 20.75 6.47 -5.76
CA GLN A 63 20.42 7.06 -4.45
C GLN A 63 19.71 8.41 -4.59
N GLU A 64 20.17 9.27 -5.51
CA GLU A 64 19.51 10.55 -5.79
C GLU A 64 18.09 10.35 -6.28
N GLU A 65 17.86 9.44 -7.23
CA GLU A 65 16.54 9.19 -7.79
C GLU A 65 15.60 8.51 -6.81
N LEU A 66 16.08 7.54 -6.02
CA LEU A 66 15.31 6.95 -4.94
C LEU A 66 14.95 7.98 -3.85
N SER A 67 15.83 8.94 -3.58
CA SER A 67 15.54 10.03 -2.63
C SER A 67 14.45 10.95 -3.17
N ARG A 68 14.45 11.29 -4.46
CA ARG A 68 13.38 12.05 -5.12
C ARG A 68 12.07 11.28 -5.10
N PHE A 69 12.10 9.99 -5.44
CA PHE A 69 10.95 9.09 -5.37
C PHE A 69 10.35 9.05 -3.96
N LEU A 70 11.18 8.80 -2.95
CA LEU A 70 10.72 8.77 -1.55
C LEU A 70 10.17 10.12 -1.09
N SER A 71 10.75 11.24 -1.53
CA SER A 71 10.22 12.58 -1.21
C SER A 71 8.88 12.86 -1.88
N HIS A 72 8.69 12.37 -3.12
CA HIS A 72 7.44 12.49 -3.85
C HIS A 72 6.33 11.64 -3.22
N TYR A 73 6.66 10.41 -2.81
CA TYR A 73 5.73 9.49 -2.15
C TYR A 73 5.75 9.57 -0.62
N ARG A 74 6.51 10.51 -0.06
CA ARG A 74 6.52 10.73 1.39
C ARG A 74 5.13 11.17 1.83
N MET A 75 4.37 10.19 2.29
CA MET A 75 3.06 10.44 2.86
C MET A 75 3.19 11.42 4.02
N ASN A 76 2.30 12.40 4.08
CA ASN A 76 2.24 13.32 5.22
C ASN A 76 2.13 12.52 6.51
N GLU A 77 2.96 12.84 7.52
CA GLU A 77 3.03 12.10 8.79
C GLU A 77 1.67 11.98 9.49
N ASN A 78 0.81 12.98 9.32
CA ASN A 78 -0.55 12.94 9.86
C ASN A 78 -1.43 11.94 9.13
N VAL A 79 -1.30 11.81 7.81
CA VAL A 79 -2.03 10.80 7.02
C VAL A 79 -1.51 9.40 7.38
N ALA A 80 -0.20 9.23 7.49
CA ALA A 80 0.40 7.97 7.93
C ALA A 80 -0.12 7.56 9.31
N SER A 81 -0.20 8.49 10.26
CA SER A 81 -0.76 8.26 11.60
C SER A 81 -2.23 7.83 11.54
N VAL A 82 -3.05 8.46 10.69
CA VAL A 82 -4.46 8.07 10.49
C VAL A 82 -4.55 6.65 9.95
N LEU A 83 -3.75 6.29 8.94
CA LEU A 83 -3.75 4.94 8.38
C LEU A 83 -3.31 3.89 9.39
N GLN A 84 -2.34 4.21 10.24
CA GLN A 84 -1.91 3.35 11.34
C GLN A 84 -3.03 3.13 12.35
N VAL A 85 -3.74 4.18 12.74
CA VAL A 85 -4.91 4.07 13.65
C VAL A 85 -6.00 3.20 13.01
N ILE A 86 -6.34 3.42 11.74
CA ILE A 86 -7.30 2.58 11.02
C ILE A 86 -6.86 1.12 11.02
N SER A 87 -5.61 0.84 10.68
CA SER A 87 -5.09 -0.54 10.62
C SER A 87 -5.15 -1.27 11.96
N ARG A 88 -4.85 -0.56 13.05
CA ARG A 88 -4.80 -1.13 14.40
C ARG A 88 -6.17 -1.25 15.05
N ASP A 89 -7.00 -0.21 14.89
CA ASP A 89 -8.21 -0.01 15.69
C ASP A 89 -9.52 -0.04 14.87
N TYR A 90 -9.52 -0.53 13.62
CA TYR A 90 -10.69 -0.54 12.71
C TYR A 90 -11.95 -1.15 13.31
N GLN A 91 -11.81 -2.06 14.27
CA GLN A 91 -12.94 -2.70 14.97
C GLN A 91 -13.68 -1.74 15.90
N LYS A 92 -13.00 -0.68 16.35
CA LYS A 92 -13.55 0.32 17.27
C LYS A 92 -14.38 1.36 16.52
N GLU A 93 -15.16 2.11 17.27
CA GLU A 93 -15.83 3.29 16.75
C GLU A 93 -14.79 4.41 16.55
N LEU A 94 -14.35 4.60 15.30
CA LEU A 94 -13.35 5.60 14.93
C LEU A 94 -14.04 6.79 14.25
N SER A 95 -13.73 8.00 14.72
CA SER A 95 -14.11 9.23 14.04
C SER A 95 -12.87 10.05 13.63
N LEU A 96 -12.97 10.70 12.47
CA LEU A 96 -11.91 11.62 12.02
C LEU A 96 -11.73 12.78 13.00
N LYS A 97 -12.81 13.20 13.66
CA LYS A 97 -12.81 14.27 14.66
C LYS A 97 -11.92 13.91 15.85
N ASP A 98 -12.07 12.70 16.41
CA ASP A 98 -11.31 12.27 17.58
C ASP A 98 -9.82 12.10 17.23
N ILE A 99 -9.54 11.52 16.06
CA ILE A 99 -8.17 11.38 15.58
C ILE A 99 -7.52 12.75 15.37
N SER A 100 -8.24 13.70 14.76
CA SER A 100 -7.74 15.06 14.51
C SER A 100 -7.44 15.84 15.81
N GLN A 101 -8.24 15.60 16.85
CA GLN A 101 -7.97 16.17 18.18
C GLN A 101 -6.67 15.62 18.78
N GLY A 102 -6.44 14.31 18.67
CA GLY A 102 -5.20 13.68 19.12
C GLY A 102 -3.95 14.15 18.36
N LEU A 103 -4.11 14.58 17.12
CA LEU A 103 -3.04 15.13 16.28
C LEU A 103 -2.92 16.66 16.36
N PHE A 104 -3.79 17.32 17.12
CA PHE A 104 -3.87 18.80 17.20
C PHE A 104 -4.09 19.48 15.84
N ILE A 105 -4.90 18.89 14.98
CA ILE A 105 -5.18 19.35 13.61
C ILE A 105 -6.67 19.61 13.44
N ASN A 106 -7.00 20.58 12.59
CA ASN A 106 -8.38 20.79 12.19
C ASN A 106 -8.93 19.57 11.41
N PRO A 107 -10.10 18.99 11.77
CA PRO A 107 -10.63 17.79 11.13
C PRO A 107 -10.99 17.98 9.65
N VAL A 108 -11.39 19.18 9.23
CA VAL A 108 -11.70 19.48 7.83
C VAL A 108 -10.39 19.46 7.00
N TYR A 109 -9.35 20.10 7.53
CA TYR A 109 -8.03 20.08 6.88
C TYR A 109 -7.47 18.65 6.79
N LEU A 110 -7.54 17.87 7.88
CA LEU A 110 -7.09 16.48 7.87
C LEU A 110 -7.87 15.63 6.85
N GLY A 111 -9.19 15.82 6.74
CA GLY A 111 -10.00 15.14 5.74
C GLY A 111 -9.60 15.47 4.30
N GLN A 112 -9.30 16.74 4.01
CA GLN A 112 -8.79 17.16 2.70
C GLN A 112 -7.41 16.58 2.40
N LEU A 113 -6.53 16.54 3.41
CA LEU A 113 -5.19 15.98 3.29
C LEU A 113 -5.25 14.47 2.96
N ILE A 114 -6.06 13.71 3.71
CA ILE A 114 -6.30 12.29 3.43
C ILE A 114 -6.80 12.09 2.00
N LYS A 115 -7.83 12.86 1.58
CA LYS A 115 -8.39 12.74 0.24
C LYS A 115 -7.38 13.04 -0.85
N ARG A 116 -6.53 14.05 -0.65
CA ARG A 116 -5.48 14.43 -1.60
C ARG A 116 -4.44 13.32 -1.75
N GLU A 117 -4.00 12.71 -0.64
CA GLU A 117 -2.88 11.77 -0.65
C GLU A 117 -3.28 10.32 -0.91
N THR A 118 -4.54 9.95 -0.64
CA THR A 118 -5.01 8.56 -0.79
C THR A 118 -6.09 8.41 -1.86
N ASN A 119 -6.54 9.49 -2.47
CA ASN A 119 -7.72 9.55 -3.35
C ASN A 119 -9.01 9.00 -2.73
N ALA A 120 -9.03 8.80 -1.40
CA ALA A 120 -10.16 8.25 -0.65
C ALA A 120 -10.46 9.09 0.60
N THR A 121 -11.70 9.06 1.05
CA THR A 121 -12.10 9.66 2.33
C THR A 121 -11.72 8.74 3.50
N PHE A 122 -11.65 9.29 4.71
CA PHE A 122 -11.45 8.51 5.93
C PHE A 122 -12.45 7.35 6.06
N ALA A 123 -13.73 7.60 5.78
CA ALA A 123 -14.77 6.59 5.85
C ALA A 123 -14.58 5.47 4.81
N GLU A 124 -14.11 5.79 3.61
CA GLU A 124 -13.79 4.80 2.58
C GLU A 124 -12.59 3.94 2.98
N LEU A 125 -11.54 4.54 3.54
CA LEU A 125 -10.36 3.82 4.04
C LEU A 125 -10.72 2.88 5.19
N LEU A 126 -11.49 3.36 6.17
CA LEU A 126 -11.96 2.55 7.29
C LEU A 126 -12.84 1.38 6.80
N ASN A 127 -13.77 1.65 5.90
CA ASN A 127 -14.62 0.61 5.31
C ASN A 127 -13.78 -0.42 4.53
N LYS A 128 -12.79 0.03 3.73
CA LYS A 128 -11.90 -0.88 2.99
C LYS A 128 -11.14 -1.82 3.94
N GLN A 129 -10.64 -1.30 5.05
CA GLN A 129 -9.94 -2.10 6.06
C GLN A 129 -10.86 -3.11 6.75
N ARG A 130 -12.06 -2.67 7.15
CA ARG A 130 -13.08 -3.56 7.76
C ARG A 130 -13.52 -4.68 6.83
N ILE A 131 -13.74 -4.37 5.56
CA ILE A 131 -14.14 -5.38 4.57
C ILE A 131 -13.01 -6.35 4.29
N LYS A 132 -11.74 -5.90 4.23
CA LYS A 132 -10.57 -6.78 4.12
C LYS A 132 -10.50 -7.77 5.29
N ALA A 133 -10.73 -7.31 6.51
CA ALA A 133 -10.79 -8.17 7.69
C ALA A 133 -11.99 -9.14 7.65
N ALA A 134 -13.16 -8.65 7.19
CA ALA A 134 -14.34 -9.52 7.02
C ALA A 134 -14.10 -10.63 5.99
N GLN A 135 -13.43 -10.35 4.87
CA GLN A 135 -13.05 -11.36 3.89
C GLN A 135 -12.19 -12.46 4.53
N GLN A 136 -11.19 -12.08 5.33
CA GLN A 136 -10.35 -13.04 6.05
C GLN A 136 -11.16 -13.92 7.01
N LEU A 137 -12.05 -13.32 7.82
CA LEU A 137 -12.91 -14.07 8.74
C LEU A 137 -13.91 -14.99 8.02
N LEU A 138 -14.46 -14.55 6.88
CA LEU A 138 -15.35 -15.38 6.06
C LEU A 138 -14.68 -16.67 5.56
N LEU A 139 -13.36 -16.63 5.34
CA LEU A 139 -12.57 -17.76 4.85
C LEU A 139 -12.01 -18.64 5.96
N SER A 140 -11.62 -18.02 7.09
CA SER A 140 -10.90 -18.70 8.17
C SER A 140 -11.79 -19.17 9.31
N THR A 141 -13.07 -18.81 9.33
CA THR A 141 -14.00 -19.15 10.43
C THR A 141 -15.37 -19.60 9.93
N ASN A 142 -16.10 -20.31 10.81
CA ASN A 142 -17.52 -20.65 10.61
C ASN A 142 -18.46 -19.65 11.28
N ASP A 143 -17.98 -18.49 11.68
CA ASP A 143 -18.80 -17.46 12.30
C ASP A 143 -19.98 -17.05 11.41
N SER A 144 -21.09 -16.67 12.01
CA SER A 144 -22.21 -16.11 11.26
C SER A 144 -21.83 -14.80 10.57
N ILE A 145 -22.49 -14.45 9.49
CA ILE A 145 -22.26 -13.16 8.79
C ILE A 145 -22.51 -11.98 9.73
N GLU A 146 -23.46 -12.13 10.64
CA GLU A 146 -23.80 -11.14 11.64
C GLU A 146 -22.69 -10.98 12.69
N ASP A 147 -22.14 -12.08 13.19
CA ASP A 147 -20.98 -12.05 14.10
C ASP A 147 -19.77 -11.39 13.45
N ILE A 148 -19.47 -11.74 12.21
CA ILE A 148 -18.38 -11.12 11.45
C ILE A 148 -18.61 -9.62 11.30
N CYS A 149 -19.83 -9.19 10.97
CA CYS A 149 -20.19 -7.79 10.88
C CYS A 149 -19.82 -7.03 12.16
N TYR A 150 -20.20 -7.54 13.32
CA TYR A 150 -19.87 -6.90 14.60
C TYR A 150 -18.38 -6.99 14.94
N LYS A 151 -17.73 -8.13 14.71
CA LYS A 151 -16.30 -8.32 14.95
C LYS A 151 -15.42 -7.34 14.16
N VAL A 152 -15.84 -6.95 12.96
CA VAL A 152 -15.08 -6.00 12.14
C VAL A 152 -15.49 -4.54 12.37
N GLY A 153 -16.37 -4.26 13.34
CA GLY A 153 -16.69 -2.92 13.81
C GLY A 153 -17.92 -2.26 13.16
N TYR A 154 -18.79 -3.02 12.49
CA TYR A 154 -20.10 -2.48 12.05
C TYR A 154 -21.16 -2.73 13.11
N SER A 155 -21.97 -1.72 13.37
CA SER A 155 -23.15 -1.80 14.26
C SER A 155 -24.45 -2.15 13.52
N ASN A 156 -24.43 -2.09 12.17
CA ASN A 156 -25.62 -2.34 11.34
C ASN A 156 -25.30 -3.33 10.23
N VAL A 157 -25.96 -4.48 10.27
CA VAL A 157 -25.77 -5.59 9.32
C VAL A 157 -26.19 -5.19 7.89
N GLY A 158 -27.27 -4.43 7.73
CA GLY A 158 -27.71 -3.96 6.41
C GLY A 158 -26.70 -3.03 5.74
N TYR A 159 -26.11 -2.12 6.54
CA TYR A 159 -25.03 -1.25 6.05
C TYR A 159 -23.78 -2.05 5.70
N PHE A 160 -23.39 -3.02 6.52
CA PHE A 160 -22.29 -3.94 6.21
C PHE A 160 -22.50 -4.66 4.88
N TYR A 161 -23.66 -5.25 4.62
CA TYR A 161 -23.97 -5.91 3.35
C TYR A 161 -23.84 -4.96 2.17
N LYS A 162 -24.33 -3.72 2.29
CA LYS A 162 -24.23 -2.68 1.25
C LYS A 162 -22.77 -2.37 0.91
N VAL A 163 -21.94 -2.13 1.95
CA VAL A 163 -20.52 -1.79 1.79
C VAL A 163 -19.74 -2.98 1.23
N PHE A 164 -19.97 -4.18 1.76
CA PHE A 164 -19.32 -5.39 1.29
C PHE A 164 -19.60 -5.64 -0.19
N ARG A 165 -20.88 -5.54 -0.60
CA ARG A 165 -21.27 -5.70 -2.00
C ARG A 165 -20.66 -4.64 -2.91
N LYS A 166 -20.58 -3.39 -2.43
CA LYS A 166 -19.95 -2.28 -3.18
C LYS A 166 -18.45 -2.57 -3.43
N LEU A 167 -17.73 -3.09 -2.43
CA LEU A 167 -16.28 -3.29 -2.52
C LEU A 167 -15.88 -4.65 -3.14
N CYS A 168 -16.70 -5.69 -2.93
CA CYS A 168 -16.39 -7.06 -3.38
C CYS A 168 -17.22 -7.54 -4.58
N GLY A 169 -18.18 -6.75 -5.07
CA GLY A 169 -19.05 -7.10 -6.19
C GLY A 169 -20.15 -8.14 -5.85
N LYS A 170 -20.07 -8.81 -4.71
CA LYS A 170 -20.95 -9.89 -4.28
C LYS A 170 -21.29 -9.80 -2.79
N SER A 171 -22.33 -10.54 -2.34
CA SER A 171 -22.70 -10.58 -0.93
C SER A 171 -21.69 -11.35 -0.07
N PRO A 172 -21.59 -11.11 1.25
CA PRO A 172 -20.73 -11.91 2.14
C PRO A 172 -21.00 -13.42 2.06
N LYS A 173 -22.28 -13.80 1.97
CA LYS A 173 -22.71 -15.21 1.85
C LYS A 173 -22.21 -15.83 0.55
N THR A 174 -22.40 -15.14 -0.57
CA THR A 174 -21.92 -15.59 -1.88
C THR A 174 -20.40 -15.66 -1.93
N TYR A 175 -19.71 -14.70 -1.30
CA TYR A 175 -18.24 -14.68 -1.21
C TYR A 175 -17.71 -15.94 -0.50
N ARG A 176 -18.28 -16.30 0.66
CA ARG A 176 -17.92 -17.51 1.41
C ARG A 176 -18.13 -18.78 0.60
N LEU A 177 -19.30 -18.92 -0.05
CA LEU A 177 -19.64 -20.14 -0.82
C LEU A 177 -18.68 -20.36 -2.01
N GLN A 178 -18.35 -19.32 -2.75
CA GLN A 178 -17.49 -19.44 -3.94
C GLN A 178 -16.07 -19.89 -3.59
N VAL A 179 -15.50 -19.36 -2.52
CA VAL A 179 -14.13 -19.75 -2.14
C VAL A 179 -14.11 -21.17 -1.58
N MET A 180 -15.18 -21.63 -0.90
CA MET A 180 -15.30 -23.03 -0.47
C MET A 180 -15.41 -24.01 -1.64
N THR A 181 -16.05 -23.62 -2.76
CA THR A 181 -16.14 -24.47 -3.95
C THR A 181 -14.84 -24.50 -4.75
N GLU A 182 -14.09 -23.41 -4.84
CA GLU A 182 -12.79 -23.36 -5.52
C GLU A 182 -11.74 -24.24 -4.83
N HIS A 183 -11.79 -24.40 -3.50
CA HIS A 183 -10.88 -25.28 -2.75
C HIS A 183 -11.24 -26.76 -2.80
N THR A 184 -12.45 -27.14 -3.24
CA THR A 184 -12.87 -28.55 -3.37
C THR A 184 -12.67 -29.12 -4.79
N GLU A 185 -12.31 -28.28 -5.77
CA GLU A 185 -12.00 -28.71 -7.14
C GLU A 185 -10.48 -28.96 -7.35
N ASP A 186 -9.64 -28.59 -6.39
CA ASP A 186 -8.17 -28.79 -6.42
C ASP A 186 -7.68 -30.00 -5.60
N GLU A 187 -8.58 -30.80 -5.01
CA GLU A 187 -8.29 -32.11 -4.37
C GLU A 187 -8.76 -33.29 -5.23
#